data_44e46ba60b2ed7d2cb0b3ac3a530bac7
#
_entry.id   44e46ba60b2ed7d2cb0b3ac3a530bac7
#
_cell.length_a   1.000
_cell.length_b   1.000
_cell.length_c   1.000
_cell.angle_alpha   90.00
_cell.angle_beta   90.00
_cell.angle_gamma   90.00
#
_symmetry.space_group_name_H-M   'P 1'
#
loop_
_entity.id
_entity.type
_entity.pdbx_description
1 polymer ?
#
loop_
_entity_poly.entity_id
_entity_poly.type
_entity_poly.pdbx_seq_one_letter_code
_entity_poly.pdbx_strand_id
1 'polypeptide(L)'
;MAYKRAQELFIQKAADSLVSGGHIFIEYSPFAPNGRTLIRPGQSCDDDGSIVWSWDGTDDDGNYEKSSLTSGAFNEETGMLRAKAYSEQRLANGKVIKEEHDRVKHYATLEQIHGWLSNAGFVIQLEYEDFDKKPLDDDSCSVIIYARKN
;
A
#
# COMPACT_ATOMS: atom_id res chain seq x y z
N MET A 1 3.13 2.80 4.10
CA MET A 1 3.96 3.91 4.68
C MET A 1 3.78 5.16 3.84
N ALA A 2 3.68 6.33 4.48
CA ALA A 2 3.34 7.58 3.80
C ALA A 2 4.50 8.20 2.97
N TYR A 3 5.74 7.87 3.28
CA TYR A 3 6.89 8.56 2.68
C TYR A 3 7.94 7.57 2.17
N LYS A 4 8.58 7.90 1.03
CA LYS A 4 9.67 7.13 0.42
C LYS A 4 10.78 6.80 1.43
N ARG A 5 11.25 7.79 2.16
CA ARG A 5 12.32 7.62 3.18
C ARG A 5 11.92 6.65 4.29
N ALA A 6 10.64 6.61 4.67
CA ALA A 6 10.19 5.69 5.70
C ALA A 6 10.17 4.24 5.22
N GLN A 7 9.87 4.01 3.94
CA GLN A 7 9.90 2.68 3.33
C GLN A 7 11.34 2.16 3.22
N GLU A 8 12.25 2.98 2.72
CA GLU A 8 13.67 2.65 2.65
C GLU A 8 14.25 2.36 4.04
N LEU A 9 13.97 3.25 5.02
CA LEU A 9 14.41 3.08 6.40
C LEU A 9 13.85 1.79 7.03
N PHE A 10 12.62 1.40 6.71
CA PHE A 10 12.05 0.14 7.18
C PHE A 10 12.88 -1.06 6.72
N ILE A 11 13.24 -1.11 5.44
CA ILE A 11 14.07 -2.19 4.87
C ILE A 11 15.46 -2.19 5.54
N GLN A 12 16.06 -1.01 5.73
CA GLN A 12 17.34 -0.91 6.43
C GLN A 12 17.25 -1.41 7.87
N LYS A 13 16.22 -1.02 8.62
CA LYS A 13 16.00 -1.49 10.00
C LYS A 13 15.73 -2.99 10.09
N ALA A 14 15.01 -3.54 9.13
CA ALA A 14 14.82 -4.98 9.02
C ALA A 14 16.17 -5.70 8.82
N ALA A 15 17.02 -5.16 7.93
CA ALA A 15 18.37 -5.69 7.73
C ALA A 15 19.22 -5.62 9.01
N ASP A 16 19.20 -4.49 9.72
CA ASP A 16 19.97 -4.33 10.97
C ASP A 16 19.52 -5.32 12.06
N SER A 17 18.26 -5.75 12.02
CA SER A 17 17.66 -6.64 13.02
C SER A 17 17.82 -8.13 12.70
N LEU A 18 18.13 -8.48 11.47
CA LEU A 18 18.29 -9.85 11.03
C LEU A 18 19.76 -10.30 11.12
N VAL A 19 19.98 -11.56 11.46
CA VAL A 19 21.29 -12.21 11.32
C VAL A 19 21.59 -12.50 9.85
N SER A 20 22.87 -12.73 9.51
CA SER A 20 23.23 -13.23 8.17
C SER A 20 22.48 -14.54 7.89
N GLY A 21 21.97 -14.68 6.68
CA GLY A 21 21.08 -15.76 6.28
C GLY A 21 19.61 -15.59 6.68
N GLY A 22 19.27 -14.57 7.48
CA GLY A 22 17.89 -14.23 7.80
C GLY A 22 17.09 -13.77 6.57
N HIS A 23 15.78 -13.85 6.64
CA HIS A 23 14.92 -13.59 5.50
C HIS A 23 13.94 -12.45 5.78
N ILE A 24 13.58 -11.70 4.74
CA ILE A 24 12.48 -10.74 4.72
C ILE A 24 11.45 -11.19 3.69
N PHE A 25 10.19 -11.04 4.07
CA PHE A 25 9.05 -11.25 3.19
C PHE A 25 8.31 -9.92 3.04
N ILE A 26 8.07 -9.51 1.82
CA ILE A 26 7.39 -8.26 1.49
C ILE A 26 6.23 -8.59 0.56
N GLU A 27 5.01 -8.25 0.98
CA GLU A 27 3.85 -8.15 0.11
C GLU A 27 3.60 -6.67 -0.18
N TYR A 28 3.53 -6.31 -1.43
CA TYR A 28 3.45 -4.94 -1.85
C TYR A 28 2.65 -4.79 -3.14
N SER A 29 1.90 -3.70 -3.25
CA SER A 29 1.25 -3.30 -4.51
C SER A 29 2.03 -2.14 -5.10
N PRO A 30 2.98 -2.39 -6.00
CA PRO A 30 3.78 -1.36 -6.64
C PRO A 30 2.94 -0.55 -7.63
N PHE A 31 3.48 0.55 -8.10
CA PHE A 31 3.00 1.15 -9.34
C PHE A 31 3.37 0.25 -10.51
N ALA A 32 2.42 0.04 -11.41
CA ALA A 32 2.72 -0.59 -12.68
C ALA A 32 3.81 0.22 -13.42
N PRO A 33 4.75 -0.45 -14.12
CA PRO A 33 5.85 0.22 -14.84
C PRO A 33 5.39 1.28 -15.85
N ASN A 34 4.14 1.20 -16.31
CA ASN A 34 3.51 2.13 -17.25
C ASN A 34 2.89 3.37 -16.58
N GLY A 35 3.21 3.66 -15.32
CA GLY A 35 2.66 4.81 -14.57
C GLY A 35 1.17 4.67 -14.21
N ARG A 36 0.55 3.55 -14.50
CA ARG A 36 -0.80 3.29 -14.02
C ARG A 36 -0.71 2.99 -12.53
N THR A 37 -1.44 3.75 -11.73
CA THR A 37 -1.77 3.30 -10.39
C THR A 37 -2.43 1.94 -10.53
N LEU A 38 -2.05 0.99 -9.69
CA LEU A 38 -2.82 -0.22 -9.47
C LEU A 38 -4.11 0.08 -8.70
N ILE A 39 -4.69 1.21 -8.97
CA ILE A 39 -6.08 1.49 -8.73
C ILE A 39 -6.80 0.52 -9.65
N ARG A 40 -7.60 -0.35 -9.06
CA ARG A 40 -8.35 -1.39 -9.76
C ARG A 40 -8.96 -0.87 -11.06
N PRO A 41 -9.05 -1.67 -12.13
CA PRO A 41 -9.68 -1.24 -13.38
C PRO A 41 -11.01 -0.54 -13.10
N GLY A 42 -11.15 0.71 -13.57
CA GLY A 42 -12.33 1.56 -13.32
C GLY A 42 -12.20 2.58 -12.19
N GLN A 43 -11.09 2.63 -11.48
CA GLN A 43 -10.80 3.75 -10.55
C GLN A 43 -10.10 4.87 -11.32
N SER A 44 -10.69 6.07 -11.27
CA SER A 44 -10.07 7.27 -11.81
C SER A 44 -8.88 7.69 -10.94
N CYS A 45 -7.79 8.09 -11.59
CA CYS A 45 -6.68 8.78 -10.93
C CYS A 45 -6.93 10.30 -10.86
N ASP A 46 -8.07 10.75 -11.38
CA ASP A 46 -8.44 12.15 -11.35
C ASP A 46 -8.97 12.50 -9.96
N ASP A 47 -8.46 13.57 -9.39
CA ASP A 47 -8.92 14.10 -8.10
C ASP A 47 -10.23 14.87 -8.30
N ASP A 48 -11.28 14.14 -8.69
CA ASP A 48 -12.64 14.68 -8.85
C ASP A 48 -13.47 14.54 -7.56
N GLY A 49 -12.88 14.00 -6.49
CA GLY A 49 -13.54 13.77 -5.22
C GLY A 49 -14.58 12.65 -5.21
N SER A 50 -14.67 11.85 -6.30
CA SER A 50 -15.58 10.71 -6.34
C SER A 50 -15.20 9.65 -5.32
N ILE A 51 -16.17 8.92 -4.78
CA ILE A 51 -15.93 7.80 -3.88
C ILE A 51 -15.51 6.60 -4.72
N VAL A 52 -14.27 6.15 -4.52
CA VAL A 52 -13.68 4.99 -5.23
C VAL A 52 -13.75 3.71 -4.43
N TRP A 53 -13.98 3.81 -3.12
CA TRP A 53 -14.14 2.68 -2.23
C TRP A 53 -15.03 3.07 -1.06
N SER A 54 -15.89 2.15 -0.65
CA SER A 54 -16.66 2.29 0.58
C SER A 54 -16.92 0.91 1.20
N TRP A 55 -17.01 0.91 2.52
CA TRP A 55 -17.42 -0.23 3.33
C TRP A 55 -18.33 0.27 4.44
N ASP A 56 -19.32 -0.53 4.82
CA ASP A 56 -20.12 -0.30 6.01
C ASP A 56 -20.52 -1.62 6.68
N GLY A 57 -20.77 -1.55 7.97
CA GLY A 57 -21.15 -2.72 8.76
C GLY A 57 -21.59 -2.35 10.17
N THR A 58 -22.17 -3.32 10.86
CA THR A 58 -22.57 -3.21 12.26
C THR A 58 -21.88 -4.32 13.03
N ASP A 59 -21.30 -3.99 14.19
CA ASP A 59 -20.70 -4.97 15.09
C ASP A 59 -21.75 -5.64 16.00
N ASP A 60 -21.31 -6.63 16.79
CA ASP A 60 -22.17 -7.38 17.70
C ASP A 60 -22.73 -6.52 18.85
N ASP A 61 -22.12 -5.38 19.14
CA ASP A 61 -22.58 -4.42 20.16
C ASP A 61 -23.60 -3.41 19.60
N GLY A 62 -23.92 -3.49 18.29
CA GLY A 62 -24.87 -2.61 17.62
C GLY A 62 -24.29 -1.26 17.21
N ASN A 63 -22.95 -1.11 17.21
CA ASN A 63 -22.32 0.06 16.64
C ASN A 63 -22.22 -0.09 15.13
N TYR A 64 -22.64 0.93 14.40
CA TYR A 64 -22.52 0.98 12.94
C TYR A 64 -21.29 1.80 12.55
N GLU A 65 -20.52 1.32 11.57
CA GLU A 65 -19.42 2.06 10.95
C GLU A 65 -19.60 2.09 9.45
N LYS A 66 -19.30 3.25 8.86
CA LYS A 66 -19.15 3.46 7.42
C LYS A 66 -17.82 4.15 7.17
N SER A 67 -17.02 3.57 6.29
CA SER A 67 -15.77 4.17 5.81
C SER A 67 -15.79 4.33 4.30
N SER A 68 -15.19 5.39 3.79
CA SER A 68 -15.07 5.65 2.35
C SER A 68 -13.76 6.33 2.02
N LEU A 69 -13.31 6.11 0.79
CA LEU A 69 -12.11 6.72 0.22
C LEU A 69 -12.48 7.41 -1.09
N THR A 70 -12.03 8.64 -1.26
CA THR A 70 -12.20 9.36 -2.53
C THR A 70 -11.13 8.98 -3.55
N SER A 71 -11.39 9.32 -4.81
CA SER A 71 -10.33 9.42 -5.81
C SER A 71 -9.22 10.34 -5.31
N GLY A 72 -8.00 10.13 -5.76
CA GLY A 72 -6.84 10.86 -5.27
C GLY A 72 -5.96 11.37 -6.39
N ALA A 73 -5.30 12.50 -6.13
CA ALA A 73 -4.27 13.02 -7.01
C ALA A 73 -2.96 12.24 -6.84
N PHE A 74 -2.48 11.63 -7.92
CA PHE A 74 -1.19 10.98 -7.97
C PHE A 74 -0.16 11.84 -8.67
N ASN A 75 0.99 12.01 -8.05
CA ASN A 75 2.14 12.69 -8.63
C ASN A 75 3.19 11.65 -9.05
N GLU A 76 3.36 11.45 -10.35
CA GLU A 76 4.27 10.45 -10.91
C GLU A 76 5.75 10.74 -10.58
N GLU A 77 6.14 12.02 -10.54
CA GLU A 77 7.53 12.41 -10.26
C GLU A 77 7.94 12.03 -8.82
N THR A 78 7.03 12.21 -7.87
CA THR A 78 7.31 11.93 -6.45
C THR A 78 6.81 10.57 -5.98
N GLY A 79 6.00 9.88 -6.77
CA GLY A 79 5.33 8.64 -6.40
C GLY A 79 4.27 8.82 -5.29
N MET A 80 3.79 10.04 -5.07
CA MET A 80 2.87 10.35 -3.97
C MET A 80 1.42 10.36 -4.43
N LEU A 81 0.57 9.61 -3.73
CA LEU A 81 -0.90 9.70 -3.81
C LEU A 81 -1.43 10.51 -2.63
N ARG A 82 -2.34 11.43 -2.90
CA ARG A 82 -3.13 12.16 -1.90
C ARG A 82 -4.60 11.91 -2.17
N ALA A 83 -5.32 11.46 -1.16
CA ALA A 83 -6.76 11.20 -1.21
C ALA A 83 -7.40 11.59 0.12
N LYS A 84 -8.73 11.61 0.19
CA LYS A 84 -9.46 11.82 1.44
C LYS A 84 -10.16 10.54 1.86
N ALA A 85 -10.09 10.25 3.15
CA ALA A 85 -10.85 9.18 3.78
C ALA A 85 -11.87 9.79 4.74
N TYR A 86 -13.08 9.25 4.73
CA TYR A 86 -14.17 9.63 5.61
C TYR A 86 -14.58 8.43 6.42
N SER A 87 -14.85 8.65 7.70
CA SER A 87 -15.51 7.65 8.55
C SER A 87 -16.69 8.25 9.29
N GLU A 88 -17.74 7.45 9.45
CA GLU A 88 -18.89 7.76 10.28
C GLU A 88 -19.15 6.55 11.18
N GLN A 89 -19.10 6.77 12.49
CA GLN A 89 -19.46 5.77 13.49
C GLN A 89 -20.72 6.20 14.20
N ARG A 90 -21.70 5.30 14.30
CA ARG A 90 -22.91 5.48 15.11
C ARG A 90 -22.88 4.44 16.21
N LEU A 91 -22.62 4.90 17.43
CA LEU A 91 -22.58 4.04 18.59
C LEU A 91 -23.99 3.61 19.04
N ALA A 92 -24.11 2.46 19.66
CA ALA A 92 -25.38 1.92 20.18
C ALA A 92 -26.11 2.91 21.14
N ASN A 93 -25.36 3.80 21.80
CA ASN A 93 -25.91 4.85 22.67
C ASN A 93 -26.42 6.08 21.90
N GLY A 94 -26.42 6.05 20.57
CA GLY A 94 -26.89 7.13 19.70
C GLY A 94 -25.84 8.21 19.39
N LYS A 95 -24.64 8.14 19.93
CA LYS A 95 -23.57 9.10 19.60
C LYS A 95 -23.09 8.86 18.17
N VAL A 96 -22.94 9.94 17.41
CA VAL A 96 -22.37 9.92 16.06
C VAL A 96 -21.00 10.59 16.07
N ILE A 97 -20.01 9.92 15.51
CA ILE A 97 -18.64 10.42 15.32
C ILE A 97 -18.39 10.46 13.81
N LYS A 98 -17.94 11.60 13.31
CA LYS A 98 -17.55 11.74 11.89
C LYS A 98 -16.13 12.29 11.83
N GLU A 99 -15.33 11.68 10.99
CA GLU A 99 -13.93 12.07 10.80
C GLU A 99 -13.59 12.15 9.32
N GLU A 100 -12.77 13.12 8.98
CA GLU A 100 -12.15 13.28 7.67
C GLU A 100 -10.64 13.26 7.84
N HIS A 101 -9.95 12.46 7.04
CA HIS A 101 -8.50 12.34 7.09
C HIS A 101 -7.89 12.48 5.70
N ASP A 102 -6.82 13.23 5.61
CA ASP A 102 -5.97 13.21 4.43
C ASP A 102 -5.17 11.90 4.39
N ARG A 103 -5.36 11.12 3.32
CA ARG A 103 -4.57 9.93 3.03
C ARG A 103 -3.42 10.31 2.13
N VAL A 104 -2.22 10.20 2.65
CA VAL A 104 -0.99 10.42 1.89
C VAL A 104 -0.20 9.12 1.87
N LYS A 105 0.08 8.60 0.68
CA LYS A 105 0.82 7.34 0.51
C LYS A 105 1.86 7.52 -0.60
N HIS A 106 3.08 7.10 -0.31
CA HIS A 106 4.09 6.92 -1.34
C HIS A 106 3.98 5.50 -1.91
N TYR A 107 3.95 5.41 -3.23
CA TYR A 107 3.99 4.16 -3.97
C TYR A 107 5.39 4.03 -4.58
N ALA A 108 6.19 3.13 -4.02
CA ALA A 108 7.49 2.81 -4.58
C ALA A 108 7.33 2.02 -5.87
N THR A 109 8.21 2.24 -6.83
CA THR A 109 8.34 1.33 -7.97
C THR A 109 9.02 0.03 -7.52
N LEU A 110 8.82 -1.03 -8.30
CA LEU A 110 9.50 -2.30 -8.03
C LEU A 110 11.02 -2.13 -8.06
N GLU A 111 11.53 -1.34 -9.01
CA GLU A 111 12.95 -0.99 -9.11
C GLU A 111 13.49 -0.30 -7.84
N GLN A 112 12.70 0.62 -7.25
CA GLN A 112 13.08 1.26 -6.00
C GLN A 112 13.19 0.24 -4.85
N ILE A 113 12.24 -0.69 -4.75
CA ILE A 113 12.25 -1.73 -3.71
C ILE A 113 13.46 -2.64 -3.91
N HIS A 114 13.75 -3.08 -5.13
CA HIS A 114 14.93 -3.88 -5.46
C HIS A 114 16.23 -3.15 -5.06
N GLY A 115 16.32 -1.86 -5.39
CA GLY A 115 17.47 -1.02 -5.00
C GLY A 115 17.64 -0.93 -3.48
N TRP A 116 16.56 -0.72 -2.73
CA TRP A 116 16.63 -0.65 -1.26
C TRP A 116 17.00 -2.00 -0.63
N LEU A 117 16.47 -3.11 -1.15
CA LEU A 117 16.84 -4.45 -0.70
C LEU A 117 18.31 -4.74 -0.96
N SER A 118 18.78 -4.47 -2.17
CA SER A 118 20.19 -4.66 -2.54
C SER A 118 21.13 -3.81 -1.67
N ASN A 119 20.83 -2.53 -1.49
CA ASN A 119 21.61 -1.61 -0.67
C ASN A 119 21.63 -2.02 0.83
N ALA A 120 20.58 -2.67 1.31
CA ALA A 120 20.50 -3.20 2.66
C ALA A 120 21.12 -4.60 2.82
N GLY A 121 21.75 -5.14 1.76
CA GLY A 121 22.45 -6.43 1.78
C GLY A 121 21.55 -7.64 1.61
N PHE A 122 20.34 -7.47 1.08
CA PHE A 122 19.47 -8.59 0.73
C PHE A 122 19.71 -9.06 -0.71
N VAL A 123 19.54 -10.35 -0.92
CA VAL A 123 19.46 -11.00 -2.24
C VAL A 123 18.05 -11.52 -2.42
N ILE A 124 17.35 -11.05 -3.44
CA ILE A 124 16.01 -11.54 -3.80
C ILE A 124 16.17 -12.97 -4.30
N GLN A 125 15.43 -13.88 -3.71
CA GLN A 125 15.43 -15.29 -4.05
C GLN A 125 14.20 -15.70 -4.85
N LEU A 126 13.05 -15.09 -4.54
CA LEU A 126 11.77 -15.40 -5.16
C LEU A 126 10.95 -14.14 -5.28
N GLU A 127 10.22 -14.03 -6.40
CA GLU A 127 9.34 -12.92 -6.69
C GLU A 127 8.14 -13.40 -7.50
N TYR A 128 6.94 -13.08 -7.04
CA TYR A 128 5.68 -13.53 -7.62
C TYR A 128 4.62 -12.45 -7.53
N GLU A 129 3.56 -12.57 -8.33
CA GLU A 129 2.38 -11.70 -8.23
C GLU A 129 1.53 -12.02 -6.99
N ASP A 130 1.35 -13.30 -6.69
CA ASP A 130 0.44 -13.79 -5.66
C ASP A 130 0.98 -15.01 -4.90
N PHE A 131 0.20 -15.49 -3.93
CA PHE A 131 0.54 -16.66 -3.12
C PHE A 131 0.47 -18.00 -3.89
N ASP A 132 -0.16 -18.02 -5.06
CA ASP A 132 -0.17 -19.18 -5.97
C ASP A 132 1.09 -19.22 -6.85
N LYS A 133 2.03 -18.28 -6.61
CA LYS A 133 3.31 -18.15 -7.30
C LYS A 133 3.18 -17.83 -8.79
N LYS A 134 2.16 -17.07 -9.14
CA LYS A 134 2.02 -16.55 -10.49
C LYS A 134 3.21 -15.65 -10.81
N PRO A 135 3.89 -15.87 -11.96
CA PRO A 135 4.99 -15.00 -12.38
C PRO A 135 4.53 -13.55 -12.54
N LEU A 136 5.43 -12.61 -12.26
CA LEU A 136 5.18 -11.20 -12.53
C LEU A 136 5.11 -10.94 -14.03
N ASP A 137 4.19 -10.09 -14.42
CA ASP A 137 4.04 -9.55 -15.78
C ASP A 137 3.68 -8.05 -15.71
N ASP A 138 3.48 -7.44 -16.89
CA ASP A 138 3.18 -5.99 -16.98
C ASP A 138 1.80 -5.61 -16.42
N ASP A 139 0.92 -6.58 -16.23
CA ASP A 139 -0.43 -6.39 -15.67
C ASP A 139 -0.52 -6.77 -14.19
N SER A 140 0.59 -7.22 -13.60
CA SER A 140 0.63 -7.65 -12.20
C SER A 140 0.32 -6.50 -11.24
N CYS A 141 -0.67 -6.72 -10.37
CA CYS A 141 -1.21 -5.73 -9.43
C CYS A 141 -0.59 -5.78 -8.04
N SER A 142 0.17 -6.78 -7.75
CA SER A 142 0.88 -6.98 -6.49
C SER A 142 2.19 -7.70 -6.74
N VAL A 143 3.08 -7.61 -5.77
CA VAL A 143 4.32 -8.38 -5.75
C VAL A 143 4.54 -8.96 -4.37
N ILE A 144 4.96 -10.21 -4.35
CA ILE A 144 5.46 -10.91 -3.18
C ILE A 144 6.96 -11.11 -3.40
N ILE A 145 7.77 -10.53 -2.52
CA ILE A 145 9.22 -10.62 -2.58
C ILE A 145 9.70 -11.41 -1.37
N TYR A 146 10.49 -12.43 -1.63
CA TYR A 146 11.21 -13.18 -0.62
C TYR A 146 12.72 -12.97 -0.83
N ALA A 147 13.38 -12.34 0.14
CA ALA A 147 14.78 -12.00 0.04
C ALA A 147 15.56 -12.45 1.29
N ARG A 148 16.82 -12.86 1.09
CA ARG A 148 17.74 -13.35 2.12
C ARG A 148 18.83 -12.32 2.37
N LYS A 149 19.11 -12.04 3.63
CA LYS A 149 20.27 -11.24 4.03
C LYS A 149 21.56 -12.00 3.84
N ASN A 150 22.54 -11.39 3.20
CA ASN A 150 23.91 -11.90 3.08
C ASN A 150 24.63 -11.97 4.43
#